data_a12d43654453a3b3ed563e32e1691be1
#
_entry.id   a12d43654453a3b3ed563e32e1691be1
#
_cell.length_a   1.000
_cell.length_b   1.000
_cell.length_c   1.000
_cell.angle_alpha   90.00
_cell.angle_beta   90.00
_cell.angle_gamma   90.00
#
_symmetry.space_group_name_H-M   'P 1'
#
loop_
_entity.id
_entity.type
_entity.pdbx_description
1 polymer ?
#
loop_
_entity_poly.entity_id
_entity_poly.type
_entity_poly.pdbx_seq_one_letter_code
_entity_poly.pdbx_strand_id
1 'polypeptide(L)'
;MPTDTNNSEKNSVHLEIIQGLKVQPEYLFIFGILLIFATGSVLVGITSSSPSVQLLTFAVFFISLTASITVIWLVINSKKDIRQLRLTEEILRLNEKVDRLSNEIESACKLINIVHYGSLIFPPEQLYSIWKKLMYDLDNKFYAFSYINPEEWTQEYARRLLSPLKSKIDTDHADVNRIFVIDELSELQKLSEVIEYHRRYGINVSYVEAKQLHESLPPICEKPLNFGFILIDDMRLAIFRLDENRKLKQIEVVSDKEIFKKYQKIYERTRYIAKPLHSSTSII
;
A
#
# COMPACT_ATOMS: atom_id res chain seq x y z
N MET A 1 3.97 -25.75 -32.19
CA MET A 1 2.57 -25.62 -32.71
C MET A 1 1.79 -24.87 -31.63
N PRO A 2 1.42 -23.62 -31.82
CA PRO A 2 0.55 -22.91 -30.89
C PRO A 2 -0.89 -23.26 -31.22
N THR A 3 -1.62 -23.77 -30.25
CA THR A 3 -3.03 -24.18 -30.35
C THR A 3 -3.93 -22.95 -30.28
N ASP A 4 -4.83 -22.88 -31.27
CA ASP A 4 -5.89 -21.87 -31.48
C ASP A 4 -6.95 -21.87 -30.35
N THR A 5 -6.62 -21.29 -29.20
CA THR A 5 -7.59 -21.05 -28.11
C THR A 5 -8.36 -19.72 -28.23
N ASN A 6 -7.96 -18.86 -29.16
CA ASN A 6 -8.51 -17.49 -29.28
C ASN A 6 -9.85 -17.42 -30.06
N ASN A 7 -10.24 -18.47 -30.80
CA ASN A 7 -11.50 -18.45 -31.58
C ASN A 7 -12.73 -18.92 -30.79
N SER A 8 -12.52 -19.68 -29.72
CA SER A 8 -13.62 -20.17 -28.88
C SER A 8 -14.21 -19.04 -27.99
N GLU A 9 -13.38 -18.17 -27.46
CA GLU A 9 -13.84 -17.05 -26.62
C GLU A 9 -14.59 -15.97 -27.40
N LYS A 10 -14.16 -15.65 -28.63
CA LYS A 10 -14.88 -14.66 -29.47
C LYS A 10 -16.29 -15.12 -29.86
N ASN A 11 -16.49 -16.41 -30.08
CA ASN A 11 -17.81 -16.94 -30.42
C ASN A 11 -18.76 -16.99 -29.20
N SER A 12 -18.25 -17.20 -28.00
CA SER A 12 -19.07 -17.17 -26.77
C SER A 12 -19.59 -15.76 -26.45
N VAL A 13 -18.76 -14.74 -26.62
CA VAL A 13 -19.14 -13.32 -26.40
C VAL A 13 -20.22 -12.87 -27.42
N HIS A 14 -20.12 -13.30 -28.68
CA HIS A 14 -21.14 -12.98 -29.69
C HIS A 14 -22.50 -13.64 -29.42
N LEU A 15 -22.49 -14.86 -28.90
CA LEU A 15 -23.74 -15.57 -28.53
C LEU A 15 -24.42 -14.97 -27.30
N GLU A 16 -23.65 -14.52 -26.30
CA GLU A 16 -24.18 -13.82 -25.13
C GLU A 16 -24.76 -12.44 -25.48
N ILE A 17 -24.17 -11.72 -26.44
CA ILE A 17 -24.72 -10.44 -26.91
C ILE A 17 -26.07 -10.62 -27.58
N ILE A 18 -26.26 -11.69 -28.35
CA ILE A 18 -27.54 -12.02 -29.01
C ILE A 18 -28.58 -12.48 -28.00
N GLN A 19 -28.20 -13.21 -26.95
CA GLN A 19 -29.12 -13.61 -25.87
C GLN A 19 -29.52 -12.42 -24.94
N GLY A 20 -28.64 -11.44 -24.76
CA GLY A 20 -28.95 -10.22 -24.01
C GLY A 20 -29.93 -9.26 -24.72
N LEU A 21 -30.25 -9.48 -25.99
CA LEU A 21 -31.22 -8.71 -26.79
C LEU A 21 -32.67 -9.22 -26.68
N LYS A 22 -32.93 -10.29 -25.93
CA LYS A 22 -34.30 -10.73 -25.66
C LYS A 22 -34.99 -9.67 -24.81
N VAL A 23 -35.83 -8.85 -25.48
CA VAL A 23 -36.84 -8.04 -24.80
C VAL A 23 -37.66 -9.00 -23.96
N GLN A 24 -37.79 -8.73 -22.65
CA GLN A 24 -38.58 -9.63 -21.81
C GLN A 24 -39.98 -9.78 -22.42
N PRO A 25 -40.50 -11.01 -22.59
CA PRO A 25 -41.76 -11.25 -23.27
C PRO A 25 -42.93 -10.47 -22.64
N GLU A 26 -42.82 -10.13 -21.38
CA GLU A 26 -43.77 -9.33 -20.63
C GLU A 26 -43.95 -7.90 -21.21
N TYR A 27 -42.85 -7.25 -21.61
CA TYR A 27 -42.94 -5.90 -22.22
C TYR A 27 -43.53 -5.95 -23.64
N LEU A 28 -43.23 -6.99 -24.40
CA LEU A 28 -43.86 -7.20 -25.72
C LEU A 28 -45.37 -7.45 -25.60
N PHE A 29 -45.76 -8.19 -24.56
CA PHE A 29 -47.17 -8.45 -24.27
C PHE A 29 -47.90 -7.19 -23.89
N ILE A 30 -47.36 -6.39 -22.97
CA ILE A 30 -47.94 -5.11 -22.57
C ILE A 30 -48.06 -4.14 -23.75
N PHE A 31 -47.00 -4.03 -24.56
CA PHE A 31 -47.01 -3.24 -25.78
C PHE A 31 -48.07 -3.68 -26.78
N GLY A 32 -48.21 -4.99 -26.98
CA GLY A 32 -49.25 -5.56 -27.83
C GLY A 32 -50.66 -5.22 -27.35
N ILE A 33 -50.93 -5.33 -26.06
CA ILE A 33 -52.23 -4.93 -25.47
C ILE A 33 -52.52 -3.43 -25.71
N LEU A 34 -51.54 -2.56 -25.41
CA LEU A 34 -51.71 -1.11 -25.62
C LEU A 34 -51.98 -0.76 -27.10
N LEU A 35 -51.34 -1.45 -28.02
CA LEU A 35 -51.54 -1.27 -29.45
C LEU A 35 -52.99 -1.70 -29.91
N ILE A 36 -53.47 -2.79 -29.35
CA ILE A 36 -54.85 -3.25 -29.61
C ILE A 36 -55.88 -2.25 -29.09
N PHE A 37 -55.66 -1.72 -27.89
CA PHE A 37 -56.54 -0.67 -27.34
C PHE A 37 -56.48 0.61 -28.16
N ALA A 38 -55.30 1.05 -28.62
CA ALA A 38 -55.18 2.24 -29.45
C ALA A 38 -55.91 2.08 -30.80
N THR A 39 -55.71 0.95 -31.47
CA THR A 39 -56.35 0.70 -32.76
C THR A 39 -57.87 0.49 -32.64
N GLY A 40 -58.31 -0.22 -31.59
CA GLY A 40 -59.74 -0.39 -31.30
C GLY A 40 -60.44 0.92 -31.00
N SER A 41 -59.85 1.80 -30.22
CA SER A 41 -60.44 3.12 -29.91
C SER A 41 -60.60 3.98 -31.16
N VAL A 42 -59.59 4.01 -32.06
CA VAL A 42 -59.72 4.75 -33.33
C VAL A 42 -60.86 4.24 -34.17
N LEU A 43 -61.00 2.93 -34.26
CA LEU A 43 -62.07 2.29 -35.07
C LEU A 43 -63.46 2.68 -34.54
N VAL A 44 -63.65 2.62 -33.23
CA VAL A 44 -64.94 3.05 -32.58
C VAL A 44 -65.17 4.53 -32.75
N GLY A 45 -64.16 5.37 -32.69
CA GLY A 45 -64.26 6.82 -32.89
C GLY A 45 -64.74 7.21 -34.30
N ILE A 46 -64.22 6.49 -35.32
CA ILE A 46 -64.56 6.74 -36.72
C ILE A 46 -65.98 6.29 -37.04
N THR A 47 -66.45 5.21 -36.42
CA THR A 47 -67.78 4.62 -36.72
C THR A 47 -68.91 5.23 -35.89
N SER A 48 -68.60 6.00 -34.84
CA SER A 48 -69.61 6.62 -33.97
C SER A 48 -70.14 7.94 -34.53
N SER A 49 -71.43 8.12 -34.51
CA SER A 49 -72.11 9.39 -34.85
C SER A 49 -72.21 10.33 -33.68
N SER A 50 -71.85 9.95 -32.48
CA SER A 50 -71.96 10.77 -31.26
C SER A 50 -70.65 11.52 -30.99
N PRO A 51 -70.64 12.88 -30.89
CA PRO A 51 -69.45 13.67 -30.62
C PRO A 51 -68.81 13.36 -29.30
N SER A 52 -69.55 12.99 -28.26
CA SER A 52 -69.04 12.61 -26.95
C SER A 52 -68.27 11.27 -26.99
N VAL A 53 -68.73 10.32 -27.78
CA VAL A 53 -68.05 9.02 -27.97
C VAL A 53 -66.76 9.24 -28.77
N GLN A 54 -66.78 10.10 -29.79
CA GLN A 54 -65.56 10.42 -30.55
C GLN A 54 -64.49 11.06 -29.65
N LEU A 55 -64.85 12.02 -28.79
CA LEU A 55 -63.95 12.70 -27.85
C LEU A 55 -63.33 11.68 -26.85
N LEU A 56 -64.17 10.78 -26.32
CA LEU A 56 -63.69 9.74 -25.40
C LEU A 56 -62.70 8.75 -26.07
N THR A 57 -62.99 8.34 -27.30
CA THR A 57 -62.11 7.42 -28.02
C THR A 57 -60.79 8.07 -28.42
N PHE A 58 -60.77 9.36 -28.77
CA PHE A 58 -59.53 10.11 -28.95
C PHE A 58 -58.73 10.22 -27.65
N ALA A 59 -59.37 10.48 -26.52
CA ALA A 59 -58.68 10.52 -25.23
C ALA A 59 -58.02 9.17 -24.87
N VAL A 60 -58.73 8.05 -25.07
CA VAL A 60 -58.20 6.70 -24.84
C VAL A 60 -57.04 6.37 -25.81
N PHE A 61 -57.12 6.80 -27.07
CA PHE A 61 -56.02 6.67 -28.02
C PHE A 61 -54.76 7.39 -27.56
N PHE A 62 -54.88 8.67 -27.18
CA PHE A 62 -53.73 9.45 -26.70
C PHE A 62 -53.11 8.87 -25.42
N ILE A 63 -53.92 8.41 -24.48
CA ILE A 63 -53.44 7.75 -23.26
C ILE A 63 -52.68 6.47 -23.60
N SER A 64 -53.21 5.64 -24.48
CA SER A 64 -52.56 4.41 -24.90
C SER A 64 -51.26 4.65 -25.67
N LEU A 65 -51.21 5.70 -26.48
CA LEU A 65 -50.01 6.07 -27.24
C LEU A 65 -48.90 6.58 -26.31
N THR A 66 -49.25 7.46 -25.34
CA THR A 66 -48.26 7.97 -24.36
C THR A 66 -47.74 6.86 -23.45
N ALA A 67 -48.60 5.94 -22.99
CA ALA A 67 -48.17 4.76 -22.23
C ALA A 67 -47.23 3.89 -23.03
N SER A 68 -47.47 3.65 -24.32
CA SER A 68 -46.61 2.87 -25.21
C SER A 68 -45.23 3.51 -25.37
N ILE A 69 -45.15 4.82 -25.58
CA ILE A 69 -43.91 5.58 -25.68
C ILE A 69 -43.10 5.46 -24.38
N THR A 70 -43.78 5.60 -23.23
CA THR A 70 -43.15 5.51 -21.91
C THR A 70 -42.53 4.12 -21.66
N VAL A 71 -43.25 3.04 -22.03
CA VAL A 71 -42.71 1.68 -21.90
C VAL A 71 -41.47 1.47 -22.77
N ILE A 72 -41.49 1.94 -24.03
CA ILE A 72 -40.32 1.86 -24.92
C ILE A 72 -39.14 2.62 -24.33
N TRP A 73 -39.37 3.84 -23.82
CA TRP A 73 -38.33 4.63 -23.18
C TRP A 73 -37.73 3.96 -21.96
N LEU A 74 -38.54 3.35 -21.09
CA LEU A 74 -38.07 2.61 -19.91
C LEU A 74 -37.23 1.39 -20.32
N VAL A 75 -37.63 0.64 -21.35
CA VAL A 75 -36.86 -0.50 -21.87
C VAL A 75 -35.52 -0.07 -22.42
N ILE A 76 -35.44 1.04 -23.15
CA ILE A 76 -34.19 1.58 -23.68
C ILE A 76 -33.24 2.00 -22.57
N ASN A 77 -33.75 2.72 -21.55
CA ASN A 77 -32.93 3.18 -20.44
C ASN A 77 -32.44 2.03 -19.55
N SER A 78 -33.28 1.05 -19.22
CA SER A 78 -32.86 -0.09 -18.42
C SER A 78 -31.72 -0.87 -19.08
N LYS A 79 -31.72 -1.01 -20.41
CA LYS A 79 -30.62 -1.64 -21.15
C LYS A 79 -29.32 -0.81 -21.10
N LYS A 80 -29.41 0.51 -21.07
CA LYS A 80 -28.25 1.40 -20.96
C LYS A 80 -27.60 1.25 -19.58
N ASP A 81 -28.41 1.21 -18.54
CA ASP A 81 -27.92 1.05 -17.15
C ASP A 81 -27.24 -0.30 -16.91
N ILE A 82 -27.80 -1.40 -17.46
CA ILE A 82 -27.20 -2.74 -17.40
C ILE A 82 -25.86 -2.78 -18.13
N ARG A 83 -25.71 -2.10 -19.26
CA ARG A 83 -24.41 -2.03 -19.96
C ARG A 83 -23.37 -1.24 -19.16
N GLN A 84 -23.78 -0.14 -18.53
CA GLN A 84 -22.87 0.65 -17.67
C GLN A 84 -22.41 -0.17 -16.46
N LEU A 85 -23.31 -0.90 -15.80
CA LEU A 85 -22.99 -1.78 -14.68
C LEU A 85 -21.98 -2.87 -15.08
N ARG A 86 -22.17 -3.53 -16.22
CA ARG A 86 -21.21 -4.54 -16.72
C ARG A 86 -19.84 -3.96 -17.03
N LEU A 87 -19.79 -2.80 -17.68
CA LEU A 87 -18.53 -2.10 -17.94
C LEU A 87 -17.80 -1.72 -16.64
N THR A 88 -18.53 -1.29 -15.64
CA THR A 88 -17.97 -0.97 -14.32
C THR A 88 -17.40 -2.21 -13.63
N GLU A 89 -18.11 -3.35 -13.69
CA GLU A 89 -17.60 -4.62 -13.17
C GLU A 89 -16.33 -5.10 -13.90
N GLU A 90 -16.29 -4.98 -15.22
CA GLU A 90 -15.10 -5.34 -16.01
C GLU A 90 -13.91 -4.44 -15.68
N ILE A 91 -14.13 -3.14 -15.51
CA ILE A 91 -13.08 -2.18 -15.10
C ILE A 91 -12.56 -2.54 -13.70
N LEU A 92 -13.43 -2.86 -12.75
CA LEU A 92 -13.02 -3.28 -11.42
C LEU A 92 -12.17 -4.56 -11.46
N ARG A 93 -12.60 -5.57 -12.21
CA ARG A 93 -11.83 -6.82 -12.40
C ARG A 93 -10.48 -6.59 -13.08
N LEU A 94 -10.42 -5.66 -14.04
CA LEU A 94 -9.16 -5.29 -14.69
C LEU A 94 -8.22 -4.58 -13.71
N ASN A 95 -8.73 -3.67 -12.89
CA ASN A 95 -7.94 -2.99 -11.87
C ASN A 95 -7.37 -4.00 -10.86
N GLU A 96 -8.18 -4.93 -10.35
CA GLU A 96 -7.70 -6.00 -9.46
C GLU A 96 -6.60 -6.85 -10.10
N LYS A 97 -6.70 -7.17 -11.40
CA LYS A 97 -5.65 -7.89 -12.14
C LYS A 97 -4.38 -7.06 -12.29
N VAL A 98 -4.50 -5.76 -12.57
CA VAL A 98 -3.36 -4.84 -12.66
C VAL A 98 -2.64 -4.74 -11.33
N ASP A 99 -3.37 -4.58 -10.22
CA ASP A 99 -2.78 -4.52 -8.88
C ASP A 99 -2.06 -5.82 -8.52
N ARG A 100 -2.66 -6.96 -8.86
CA ARG A 100 -2.02 -8.27 -8.65
C ARG A 100 -0.74 -8.43 -9.45
N LEU A 101 -0.75 -8.09 -10.74
CA LEU A 101 0.44 -8.14 -11.60
C LEU A 101 1.52 -7.17 -11.12
N SER A 102 1.15 -5.98 -10.66
CA SER A 102 2.08 -5.01 -10.08
C SER A 102 2.79 -5.59 -8.85
N ASN A 103 2.06 -6.25 -7.96
CA ASN A 103 2.62 -6.91 -6.78
C ASN A 103 3.53 -8.09 -7.15
N GLU A 104 3.18 -8.87 -8.17
CA GLU A 104 4.01 -9.98 -8.68
C GLU A 104 5.31 -9.47 -9.30
N ILE A 105 5.25 -8.40 -10.09
CA ILE A 105 6.44 -7.74 -10.67
C ILE A 105 7.33 -7.18 -9.56
N GLU A 106 6.77 -6.49 -8.58
CA GLU A 106 7.55 -5.97 -7.45
C GLU A 106 8.25 -7.09 -6.67
N SER A 107 7.56 -8.20 -6.46
CA SER A 107 8.12 -9.39 -5.80
C SER A 107 9.24 -10.03 -6.62
N ALA A 108 9.08 -10.15 -7.93
CA ALA A 108 10.10 -10.65 -8.84
C ALA A 108 11.34 -9.74 -8.88
N CYS A 109 11.15 -8.42 -8.93
CA CYS A 109 12.25 -7.46 -8.86
C CYS A 109 13.03 -7.57 -7.54
N LYS A 110 12.33 -7.76 -6.41
CA LYS A 110 12.98 -8.00 -5.10
C LYS A 110 13.82 -9.27 -5.11
N LEU A 111 13.30 -10.36 -5.69
CA LEU A 111 14.05 -11.62 -5.81
C LEU A 111 15.30 -11.47 -6.69
N ILE A 112 15.20 -10.79 -7.81
CA ILE A 112 16.32 -10.53 -8.72
C ILE A 112 17.41 -9.71 -8.00
N ASN A 113 17.02 -8.67 -7.25
CA ASN A 113 17.97 -7.86 -6.49
C ASN A 113 18.67 -8.66 -5.38
N ILE A 114 17.94 -9.52 -4.65
CA ILE A 114 18.54 -10.41 -3.63
C ILE A 114 19.55 -11.35 -4.26
N VAL A 115 19.22 -11.96 -5.40
CA VAL A 115 20.10 -12.92 -6.09
C VAL A 115 21.34 -12.25 -6.69
N HIS A 116 21.21 -11.01 -7.18
CA HIS A 116 22.29 -10.32 -7.89
C HIS A 116 23.22 -9.52 -6.97
N TYR A 117 22.69 -8.93 -5.88
CA TYR A 117 23.43 -7.99 -5.04
C TYR A 117 23.51 -8.40 -3.56
N GLY A 118 22.82 -9.46 -3.14
CA GLY A 118 22.72 -9.83 -1.72
C GLY A 118 22.07 -8.76 -0.84
N SER A 119 21.53 -7.70 -1.45
CA SER A 119 20.89 -6.60 -0.75
C SER A 119 19.68 -6.04 -1.52
N LEU A 120 18.73 -5.49 -0.76
CA LEU A 120 17.55 -4.78 -1.27
C LEU A 120 17.68 -3.30 -0.92
N ILE A 121 17.49 -2.44 -1.92
CA ILE A 121 17.58 -1.00 -1.77
C ILE A 121 16.18 -0.39 -1.80
N PHE A 122 15.89 0.51 -0.85
CA PHE A 122 14.60 1.16 -0.69
C PHE A 122 14.76 2.68 -0.51
N PRO A 123 13.81 3.46 -1.01
CA PRO A 123 13.79 4.89 -0.74
C PRO A 123 13.33 5.20 0.70
N PRO A 124 13.65 6.40 1.23
CA PRO A 124 13.34 6.80 2.61
C PRO A 124 11.86 6.70 2.99
N GLU A 125 10.95 6.94 2.04
CA GLU A 125 9.50 6.92 2.24
C GLU A 125 8.99 5.54 2.68
N GLN A 126 9.72 4.49 2.35
CA GLN A 126 9.39 3.11 2.71
C GLN A 126 9.91 2.72 4.11
N LEU A 127 10.59 3.61 4.82
CA LEU A 127 11.20 3.31 6.12
C LEU A 127 10.22 2.61 7.08
N TYR A 128 9.03 3.16 7.24
CA TYR A 128 8.06 2.61 8.20
C TYR A 128 7.58 1.21 7.84
N SER A 129 7.32 0.95 6.56
CA SER A 129 6.89 -0.36 6.09
C SER A 129 7.97 -1.44 6.27
N ILE A 130 9.22 -1.09 5.94
CA ILE A 130 10.38 -1.96 6.12
C ILE A 130 10.65 -2.20 7.60
N TRP A 131 10.62 -1.15 8.41
CA TRP A 131 10.79 -1.22 9.85
C TRP A 131 9.79 -2.16 10.49
N LYS A 132 8.50 -2.01 10.17
CA LYS A 132 7.44 -2.88 10.68
C LYS A 132 7.71 -4.35 10.35
N LYS A 133 8.16 -4.63 9.12
CA LYS A 133 8.50 -5.99 8.69
C LYS A 133 9.72 -6.53 9.42
N LEU A 134 10.79 -5.75 9.56
CA LEU A 134 11.98 -6.14 10.31
C LEU A 134 11.67 -6.42 11.78
N MET A 135 10.80 -5.62 12.40
CA MET A 135 10.40 -5.79 13.81
C MET A 135 9.46 -6.97 14.01
N TYR A 136 8.62 -7.28 13.02
CA TYR A 136 7.77 -8.48 13.09
C TYR A 136 8.60 -9.76 13.22
N ASP A 137 9.71 -9.81 12.50
CA ASP A 137 10.60 -10.95 12.45
C ASP A 137 11.73 -10.93 13.53
N LEU A 138 11.73 -9.96 14.44
CA LEU A 138 12.71 -9.86 15.54
C LEU A 138 12.37 -10.86 16.64
N ASP A 139 13.32 -11.71 17.00
CA ASP A 139 13.18 -12.70 18.06
C ASP A 139 13.93 -12.31 19.34
N ASN A 140 15.26 -12.09 19.23
CA ASN A 140 16.12 -12.03 20.41
C ASN A 140 16.97 -10.78 20.55
N LYS A 141 17.54 -10.28 19.43
CA LYS A 141 18.57 -9.24 19.48
C LYS A 141 18.34 -8.13 18.50
N PHE A 142 18.42 -6.92 18.98
CA PHE A 142 18.37 -5.72 18.17
C PHE A 142 19.46 -4.77 18.57
N TYR A 143 20.42 -4.56 17.69
CA TYR A 143 21.56 -3.68 17.91
C TYR A 143 21.58 -2.56 16.88
N ALA A 144 21.47 -1.33 17.34
CA ALA A 144 21.41 -0.16 16.47
C ALA A 144 22.64 0.75 16.65
N PHE A 145 23.17 1.19 15.53
CA PHE A 145 24.20 2.21 15.40
C PHE A 145 23.57 3.39 14.65
N SER A 146 23.36 4.51 15.33
CA SER A 146 22.56 5.63 14.84
C SER A 146 23.39 6.89 14.72
N TYR A 147 23.70 7.30 13.48
CA TYR A 147 24.35 8.56 13.15
C TYR A 147 23.41 9.46 12.36
N ILE A 148 22.25 9.74 12.89
CA ILE A 148 21.20 10.55 12.26
C ILE A 148 21.21 11.95 12.87
N ASN A 149 20.86 12.97 12.08
CA ASN A 149 20.68 14.31 12.57
C ASN A 149 19.69 14.33 13.76
N PRO A 150 20.08 14.88 14.93
CA PRO A 150 19.20 14.95 16.10
C PRO A 150 17.84 15.61 15.82
N GLU A 151 17.77 16.55 14.88
CA GLU A 151 16.53 17.25 14.50
C GLU A 151 15.53 16.35 13.76
N GLU A 152 15.99 15.29 13.12
CA GLU A 152 15.13 14.29 12.48
C GLU A 152 14.47 13.34 13.50
N TRP A 153 15.01 13.26 14.71
CA TRP A 153 14.46 12.46 15.80
C TRP A 153 13.36 13.22 16.56
N THR A 154 12.24 13.48 15.89
CA THR A 154 11.07 14.03 16.59
C THR A 154 10.45 13.01 17.53
N GLN A 155 9.73 13.45 18.56
CA GLN A 155 9.02 12.55 19.49
C GLN A 155 8.07 11.60 18.77
N GLU A 156 7.33 12.09 17.77
CA GLU A 156 6.39 11.28 17.00
C GLU A 156 7.12 10.20 16.18
N TYR A 157 8.21 10.57 15.53
CA TYR A 157 9.03 9.64 14.76
C TYR A 157 9.62 8.55 15.68
N ALA A 158 10.23 8.94 16.80
CA ALA A 158 10.76 8.02 17.81
C ALA A 158 9.67 7.08 18.31
N ARG A 159 8.48 7.58 18.64
CA ARG A 159 7.37 6.78 19.14
C ARG A 159 6.94 5.72 18.12
N ARG A 160 6.81 6.08 16.85
CA ARG A 160 6.43 5.14 15.78
C ARG A 160 7.45 4.02 15.61
N LEU A 161 8.73 4.33 15.67
CA LEU A 161 9.79 3.34 15.52
C LEU A 161 9.98 2.47 16.76
N LEU A 162 9.81 3.03 17.96
CA LEU A 162 10.09 2.31 19.21
C LEU A 162 8.92 1.46 19.71
N SER A 163 7.68 1.77 19.33
CA SER A 163 6.50 1.01 19.76
C SER A 163 6.58 -0.49 19.46
N PRO A 164 6.98 -0.93 18.24
CA PRO A 164 7.17 -2.36 17.97
C PRO A 164 8.30 -2.99 18.80
N LEU A 165 9.38 -2.26 19.05
CA LEU A 165 10.50 -2.73 19.88
C LEU A 165 10.06 -2.95 21.34
N LYS A 166 9.25 -2.03 21.88
CA LYS A 166 8.73 -2.20 23.23
C LYS A 166 7.94 -3.51 23.39
N SER A 167 7.07 -3.81 22.43
CA SER A 167 6.34 -5.08 22.45
C SER A 167 7.29 -6.27 22.49
N LYS A 168 8.35 -6.27 21.68
CA LYS A 168 9.35 -7.35 21.64
C LYS A 168 10.17 -7.46 22.94
N ILE A 169 10.47 -6.35 23.59
CA ILE A 169 11.13 -6.36 24.90
C ILE A 169 10.21 -6.96 25.96
N ASP A 170 8.94 -6.54 25.98
CA ASP A 170 7.99 -6.93 27.02
C ASP A 170 7.56 -8.41 26.87
N THR A 171 7.38 -8.92 25.63
CA THR A 171 6.88 -10.28 25.37
C THR A 171 7.98 -11.31 25.15
N ASP A 172 8.99 -10.96 24.37
CA ASP A 172 10.01 -11.89 23.89
C ASP A 172 11.35 -11.71 24.62
N HIS A 173 11.44 -10.74 25.55
CA HIS A 173 12.64 -10.38 26.30
C HIS A 173 13.86 -10.08 25.41
N ALA A 174 13.59 -9.45 24.25
CA ALA A 174 14.65 -9.12 23.28
C ALA A 174 15.71 -8.18 23.90
N ASP A 175 16.98 -8.47 23.66
CA ASP A 175 18.11 -7.59 24.04
C ASP A 175 18.23 -6.45 23.03
N VAL A 176 17.79 -5.26 23.44
CA VAL A 176 17.75 -4.08 22.57
C VAL A 176 18.78 -3.05 23.02
N ASN A 177 19.76 -2.79 22.17
CA ASN A 177 20.83 -1.84 22.43
C ASN A 177 20.94 -0.82 21.31
N ARG A 178 21.12 0.46 21.66
CA ARG A 178 21.33 1.54 20.71
C ARG A 178 22.55 2.39 21.08
N ILE A 179 23.40 2.60 20.11
CA ILE A 179 24.53 3.52 20.20
C ILE A 179 24.23 4.74 19.33
N PHE A 180 24.13 5.92 19.94
CA PHE A 180 24.11 7.18 19.22
C PHE A 180 25.52 7.62 18.89
N VAL A 181 25.78 7.94 17.64
CA VAL A 181 27.01 8.60 17.22
C VAL A 181 26.72 10.08 17.12
N ILE A 182 27.49 10.88 17.78
CA ILE A 182 27.37 12.33 17.85
C ILE A 182 28.65 13.01 17.38
N ASP A 183 28.54 14.19 16.79
CA ASP A 183 29.71 15.00 16.45
C ASP A 183 30.21 15.78 17.68
N GLU A 184 29.28 16.32 18.47
CA GLU A 184 29.54 17.11 19.64
C GLU A 184 28.62 16.72 20.80
N LEU A 185 29.11 16.90 22.04
CA LEU A 185 28.32 16.61 23.24
C LEU A 185 27.02 17.44 23.35
N SER A 186 26.98 18.62 22.74
CA SER A 186 25.78 19.47 22.64
C SER A 186 24.59 18.74 21.94
N GLU A 187 24.87 17.77 21.06
CA GLU A 187 23.84 16.99 20.41
C GLU A 187 23.09 16.07 21.37
N LEU A 188 23.73 15.65 22.49
CA LEU A 188 23.05 14.85 23.51
C LEU A 188 21.91 15.64 24.17
N GLN A 189 22.04 16.97 24.31
CA GLN A 189 20.94 17.78 24.83
C GLN A 189 19.74 17.77 23.87
N LYS A 190 19.98 17.88 22.57
CA LYS A 190 18.93 17.77 21.53
C LYS A 190 18.26 16.40 21.51
N LEU A 191 19.01 15.34 21.81
CA LEU A 191 18.53 13.98 21.87
C LEU A 191 17.94 13.57 23.23
N SER A 192 17.96 14.45 24.24
CA SER A 192 17.59 14.09 25.62
C SER A 192 16.22 13.45 25.76
N GLU A 193 15.19 14.01 25.12
CA GLU A 193 13.84 13.46 25.15
C GLU A 193 13.76 12.09 24.45
N VAL A 194 14.47 11.93 23.34
CA VAL A 194 14.52 10.68 22.58
C VAL A 194 15.23 9.59 23.39
N ILE A 195 16.33 9.94 24.04
CA ILE A 195 17.07 9.03 24.93
C ILE A 195 16.18 8.56 26.08
N GLU A 196 15.45 9.50 26.69
CA GLU A 196 14.51 9.17 27.77
C GLU A 196 13.37 8.24 27.29
N TYR A 197 12.86 8.43 26.07
CA TYR A 197 11.91 7.51 25.46
C TYR A 197 12.48 6.10 25.30
N HIS A 198 13.71 5.98 24.79
CA HIS A 198 14.37 4.68 24.66
C HIS A 198 14.48 3.98 26.02
N ARG A 199 14.90 4.69 27.05
CA ARG A 199 15.04 4.13 28.40
C ARG A 199 13.72 3.64 28.98
N ARG A 200 12.65 4.42 28.84
CA ARG A 200 11.29 4.02 29.30
C ARG A 200 10.81 2.77 28.61
N TYR A 201 11.30 2.48 27.43
CA TYR A 201 10.98 1.25 26.69
C TYR A 201 11.95 0.09 26.99
N GLY A 202 12.86 0.24 27.95
CA GLY A 202 13.81 -0.81 28.32
C GLY A 202 14.98 -0.97 27.36
N ILE A 203 15.23 0.02 26.50
CA ILE A 203 16.32 -0.01 25.53
C ILE A 203 17.59 0.50 26.19
N ASN A 204 18.68 -0.27 26.11
CA ASN A 204 20.00 0.15 26.56
C ASN A 204 20.58 1.19 25.60
N VAL A 205 20.90 2.38 26.13
CA VAL A 205 21.39 3.50 25.33
C VAL A 205 22.81 3.85 25.71
N SER A 206 23.65 4.02 24.73
CA SER A 206 25.02 4.55 24.86
C SER A 206 25.32 5.55 23.75
N TYR A 207 26.42 6.28 23.88
CA TYR A 207 26.87 7.20 22.84
C TYR A 207 28.37 7.09 22.61
N VAL A 208 28.81 7.55 21.45
CA VAL A 208 30.21 7.71 21.07
C VAL A 208 30.37 8.94 20.19
N GLU A 209 31.45 9.67 20.38
CA GLU A 209 31.78 10.80 19.52
C GLU A 209 32.38 10.32 18.20
N ALA A 210 31.94 10.86 17.08
CA ALA A 210 32.39 10.46 15.73
C ALA A 210 33.91 10.54 15.59
N LYS A 211 34.56 11.52 16.24
CA LYS A 211 36.01 11.61 16.26
C LYS A 211 36.69 10.40 16.88
N GLN A 212 36.21 9.94 18.05
CA GLN A 212 36.74 8.74 18.72
C GLN A 212 36.51 7.46 17.86
N LEU A 213 35.38 7.43 17.17
CA LEU A 213 35.04 6.34 16.27
C LEU A 213 36.02 6.28 15.10
N HIS A 214 36.34 7.43 14.48
CA HIS A 214 37.30 7.50 13.38
C HIS A 214 38.72 7.05 13.76
N GLU A 215 39.12 7.30 14.99
CA GLU A 215 40.44 6.89 15.53
C GLU A 215 40.49 5.37 15.82
N SER A 216 39.35 4.81 16.22
CA SER A 216 39.28 3.42 16.71
C SER A 216 38.87 2.40 15.67
N LEU A 217 38.15 2.81 14.61
CA LEU A 217 37.74 1.92 13.54
C LEU A 217 38.83 1.79 12.48
N PRO A 218 39.10 0.57 12.02
CA PRO A 218 40.04 0.36 10.90
C PRO A 218 39.45 1.04 9.62
N PRO A 219 40.27 1.12 8.54
CA PRO A 219 39.84 1.75 7.26
C PRO A 219 38.64 1.07 6.57
N ILE A 220 37.94 0.17 7.29
CA ILE A 220 36.72 -0.51 6.86
C ILE A 220 35.50 0.44 6.83
N CYS A 221 35.53 1.55 7.59
CA CYS A 221 34.49 2.56 7.54
C CYS A 221 34.86 3.66 6.53
N GLU A 222 33.94 3.90 5.60
CA GLU A 222 34.03 5.03 4.68
C GLU A 222 34.17 6.34 5.48
N LYS A 223 35.09 7.17 5.08
CA LYS A 223 35.24 8.52 5.64
C LYS A 223 34.77 9.54 4.61
N PRO A 224 33.86 10.47 4.94
CA PRO A 224 33.18 10.68 6.22
C PRO A 224 32.14 9.60 6.53
N LEU A 225 31.77 9.49 7.81
CA LEU A 225 30.69 8.59 8.24
C LEU A 225 29.38 9.09 7.64
N ASN A 226 28.74 8.29 6.81
CA ASN A 226 27.51 8.63 6.08
C ASN A 226 26.44 7.55 6.20
N PHE A 227 26.47 6.77 7.27
CA PHE A 227 25.51 5.69 7.48
C PHE A 227 25.18 5.47 8.96
N GLY A 228 23.98 4.94 9.20
CA GLY A 228 23.61 4.20 10.39
C GLY A 228 23.28 2.77 10.01
N PHE A 229 23.12 1.88 10.96
CA PHE A 229 22.66 0.52 10.69
C PHE A 229 22.00 -0.15 11.89
N ILE A 230 21.29 -1.23 11.62
CA ILE A 230 20.75 -2.14 12.63
C ILE A 230 21.12 -3.56 12.30
N LEU A 231 21.41 -4.33 13.35
CA LEU A 231 21.65 -5.77 13.31
C LEU A 231 20.49 -6.45 14.05
N ILE A 232 19.91 -7.47 13.45
CA ILE A 232 18.76 -8.21 13.98
C ILE A 232 19.08 -9.69 13.96
N ASP A 233 19.02 -10.33 15.14
CA ASP A 233 19.09 -11.80 15.34
C ASP A 233 20.27 -12.51 14.66
N ASP A 234 21.43 -11.86 14.60
CA ASP A 234 22.63 -12.39 13.95
C ASP A 234 22.44 -12.81 12.47
N MET A 235 21.36 -12.34 11.83
CA MET A 235 21.01 -12.75 10.46
C MET A 235 20.69 -11.60 9.50
N ARG A 236 20.18 -10.48 10.00
CA ARG A 236 19.69 -9.38 9.15
C ARG A 236 20.37 -8.09 9.49
N LEU A 237 20.72 -7.37 8.45
CA LEU A 237 21.33 -6.06 8.53
C LEU A 237 20.51 -5.09 7.71
N ALA A 238 20.17 -3.93 8.29
CA ALA A 238 19.68 -2.81 7.50
C ALA A 238 20.64 -1.64 7.67
N ILE A 239 21.08 -1.07 6.55
CA ILE A 239 21.99 0.07 6.48
C ILE A 239 21.17 1.29 6.05
N PHE A 240 21.29 2.36 6.80
CA PHE A 240 20.68 3.64 6.53
C PHE A 240 21.74 4.56 5.94
N ARG A 241 21.71 4.78 4.62
CA ARG A 241 22.60 5.71 3.95
C ARG A 241 22.12 7.13 4.18
N LEU A 242 23.01 8.01 4.56
CA LEU A 242 22.73 9.39 4.94
C LEU A 242 23.34 10.35 3.92
N ASP A 243 22.73 11.52 3.77
CA ASP A 243 23.28 12.64 3.04
C ASP A 243 24.30 13.44 3.91
N GLU A 244 24.82 14.52 3.37
CA GLU A 244 25.76 15.41 4.04
C GLU A 244 25.20 16.07 5.31
N ASN A 245 23.88 16.22 5.40
CA ASN A 245 23.16 16.74 6.56
C ASN A 245 22.73 15.66 7.54
N ARG A 246 23.19 14.42 7.36
CA ARG A 246 22.82 13.24 8.12
C ARG A 246 21.33 12.88 8.02
N LYS A 247 20.66 13.29 6.93
CA LYS A 247 19.29 12.88 6.61
C LYS A 247 19.28 11.57 5.87
N LEU A 248 18.25 10.77 6.10
CA LEU A 248 18.08 9.49 5.45
C LEU A 248 17.90 9.66 3.93
N LYS A 249 18.83 9.09 3.16
CA LYS A 249 18.82 9.07 1.69
C LYS A 249 18.32 7.74 1.12
N GLN A 250 18.65 6.63 1.77
CA GLN A 250 18.39 5.29 1.26
C GLN A 250 18.46 4.25 2.38
N ILE A 251 17.69 3.19 2.25
CA ILE A 251 17.71 2.03 3.15
C ILE A 251 18.17 0.82 2.34
N GLU A 252 19.14 0.10 2.88
CA GLU A 252 19.67 -1.11 2.27
C GLU A 252 19.48 -2.27 3.24
N VAL A 253 18.68 -3.28 2.87
CA VAL A 253 18.48 -4.51 3.65
C VAL A 253 19.38 -5.60 3.07
N VAL A 254 20.30 -6.11 3.88
CA VAL A 254 21.36 -7.01 3.46
C VAL A 254 21.14 -8.40 4.06
N SER A 255 21.23 -9.41 3.21
CA SER A 255 21.16 -10.83 3.59
C SER A 255 22.51 -11.56 3.44
N ASP A 256 23.54 -10.86 2.96
CA ASP A 256 24.90 -11.41 2.83
C ASP A 256 25.57 -11.55 4.19
N LYS A 257 26.00 -12.76 4.53
CA LYS A 257 26.63 -13.09 5.82
C LYS A 257 27.98 -12.41 6.03
N GLU A 258 28.76 -12.21 5.00
CA GLU A 258 30.07 -11.58 5.12
C GLU A 258 29.96 -10.09 5.35
N ILE A 259 28.98 -9.45 4.67
CA ILE A 259 28.65 -8.06 4.92
C ILE A 259 28.08 -7.91 6.34
N PHE A 260 27.17 -8.81 6.76
CA PHE A 260 26.65 -8.81 8.13
C PHE A 260 27.79 -8.87 9.18
N LYS A 261 28.70 -9.83 9.06
CA LYS A 261 29.85 -9.97 9.97
C LYS A 261 30.74 -8.72 10.01
N LYS A 262 30.90 -8.04 8.87
CA LYS A 262 31.64 -6.77 8.81
C LYS A 262 30.99 -5.71 9.71
N TYR A 263 29.67 -5.52 9.60
CA TYR A 263 28.94 -4.55 10.41
C TYR A 263 28.82 -4.97 11.87
N GLN A 264 28.73 -6.25 12.15
CA GLN A 264 28.80 -6.79 13.52
C GLN A 264 30.12 -6.41 14.20
N LYS A 265 31.25 -6.61 13.52
CA LYS A 265 32.56 -6.20 14.05
C LYS A 265 32.64 -4.67 14.29
N ILE A 266 32.03 -3.84 13.42
CA ILE A 266 31.95 -2.41 13.63
C ILE A 266 31.16 -2.11 14.91
N TYR A 267 30.01 -2.76 15.09
CA TYR A 267 29.17 -2.59 16.26
C TYR A 267 29.88 -2.98 17.55
N GLU A 268 30.50 -4.15 17.60
CA GLU A 268 31.21 -4.66 18.77
C GLU A 268 32.36 -3.73 19.19
N ARG A 269 33.15 -3.26 18.24
CA ARG A 269 34.21 -2.27 18.52
C ARG A 269 33.65 -0.95 19.00
N THR A 270 32.60 -0.47 18.37
CA THR A 270 31.93 0.77 18.81
C THR A 270 31.38 0.63 20.22
N ARG A 271 30.75 -0.51 20.53
CA ARG A 271 30.21 -0.80 21.86
C ARG A 271 31.30 -0.77 22.94
N TYR A 272 32.50 -1.22 22.61
CA TYR A 272 33.62 -1.22 23.56
C TYR A 272 34.06 0.19 23.98
N ILE A 273 34.01 1.17 23.09
CA ILE A 273 34.37 2.57 23.35
C ILE A 273 33.20 3.45 23.71
N ALA A 274 31.97 3.00 23.51
CA ALA A 274 30.77 3.77 23.77
C ALA A 274 30.55 3.99 25.27
N LYS A 275 30.11 5.18 25.62
CA LYS A 275 29.82 5.58 27.00
C LYS A 275 28.34 5.32 27.30
N PRO A 276 27.99 4.51 28.32
CA PRO A 276 26.60 4.27 28.66
C PRO A 276 25.95 5.55 29.20
N LEU A 277 24.67 5.73 28.79
CA LEU A 277 23.86 6.83 29.30
C LEU A 277 23.00 6.27 30.44
N HIS A 278 23.42 6.40 31.69
CA HIS A 278 22.68 6.00 32.88
C HIS A 278 21.62 7.03 33.28
N SER A 279 20.59 6.57 34.00
CA SER A 279 19.49 7.41 34.50
C SER A 279 19.93 8.56 35.46
N SER A 280 21.12 8.40 36.02
CA SER A 280 21.73 9.40 36.92
C SER A 280 22.64 10.44 36.25
N THR A 281 22.89 10.30 34.96
CA THR A 281 23.69 11.28 34.23
C THR A 281 22.78 12.44 33.88
N SER A 282 22.76 13.45 34.77
CA SER A 282 22.23 14.79 34.43
C SER A 282 22.95 15.25 33.18
N ILE A 283 22.24 15.30 32.06
CA ILE A 283 22.76 15.95 30.86
C ILE A 283 22.74 17.44 31.15
N ILE A 284 23.86 17.95 31.73
CA ILE A 284 24.04 19.35 32.08
C ILE A 284 24.29 20.14 30.80
#